data_e2b7c21387037890d6cc0a48b85cc61c
#
_entry.id   e2b7c21387037890d6cc0a48b85cc61c
#
_cell.length_a   1.000
_cell.length_b   1.000
_cell.length_c   1.000
_cell.angle_alpha   90.00
_cell.angle_beta   90.00
_cell.angle_gamma   90.00
#
_symmetry.space_group_name_H-M   'P 1'
#
loop_
_entity.id
_entity.type
_entity.pdbx_description
1 polymer ?
#
loop_
_entity_poly.entity_id
_entity_poly.type
_entity_poly.pdbx_seq_one_letter_code
_entity_poly.pdbx_strand_id
1 'polypeptide(L)'
;MADPDWQGGQYYSSERAPTKGLAVARMAAHITYLSEEGLTEKFGRRLQARDIKSFGFDADFQVESYLRHQGLAFTDRFDANAYLYITRAMDYFDLADPHDGRLAGAFANAKEVRFTLVSFDTDWLYPTSESRRVVQALQSVGAAASFVELSAPFGHDSFLLDVPALDRLVAGALGSGF
;
A
#
# COMPACT_ATOMS: atom_id res chain seq x y z
N MET A 1 18.55 1.34 -4.88
CA MET A 1 19.98 0.90 -4.91
C MET A 1 20.68 1.22 -6.26
N ALA A 2 19.95 1.39 -7.35
CA ALA A 2 20.53 1.78 -8.64
C ALA A 2 20.91 3.27 -8.78
N ASP A 3 20.49 4.11 -7.83
CA ASP A 3 20.89 5.52 -7.78
C ASP A 3 22.37 5.64 -7.42
N PRO A 4 23.22 6.26 -8.25
CA PRO A 4 24.66 6.38 -7.98
C PRO A 4 24.97 7.16 -6.70
N ASP A 5 24.09 8.10 -6.31
CA ASP A 5 24.25 8.89 -5.10
C ASP A 5 23.95 8.09 -3.81
N TRP A 6 23.44 6.84 -3.94
CA TRP A 6 23.24 5.94 -2.80
C TRP A 6 24.54 5.44 -2.16
N GLN A 7 25.61 5.28 -2.96
CA GLN A 7 26.97 4.95 -2.49
C GLN A 7 27.02 3.74 -1.53
N GLY A 8 26.23 2.70 -1.79
CA GLY A 8 26.16 1.53 -0.90
C GLY A 8 25.60 1.83 0.49
N GLY A 9 24.83 2.91 0.63
CA GLY A 9 24.27 3.37 1.90
C GLY A 9 25.13 4.39 2.64
N GLN A 10 26.30 4.76 2.12
CA GLN A 10 27.29 5.62 2.79
C GLN A 10 27.18 7.11 2.42
N TYR A 11 26.00 7.60 2.02
CA TYR A 11 25.80 8.96 1.51
C TYR A 11 25.64 10.05 2.60
N TYR A 12 25.52 9.70 3.88
CA TYR A 12 25.24 10.68 4.96
C TYR A 12 26.34 11.75 5.15
N SER A 13 27.58 11.43 4.77
CA SER A 13 28.69 12.40 4.82
C SER A 13 28.89 13.14 3.48
N SER A 14 28.07 12.86 2.49
CA SER A 14 28.10 13.45 1.17
C SER A 14 27.12 14.63 1.07
N GLU A 15 27.41 15.58 0.19
CA GLU A 15 26.44 16.63 -0.16
C GLU A 15 25.28 16.12 -1.04
N ARG A 16 25.35 14.85 -1.48
CA ARG A 16 24.38 14.23 -2.37
C ARG A 16 23.68 13.07 -1.67
N ALA A 17 22.36 13.03 -1.82
CA ALA A 17 21.52 11.94 -1.36
C ALA A 17 20.82 11.24 -2.54
N PRO A 18 20.47 9.96 -2.46
CA PRO A 18 19.86 9.18 -3.53
C PRO A 18 18.38 9.54 -3.75
N THR A 19 18.10 10.83 -3.92
CA THR A 19 16.73 11.37 -4.04
C THR A 19 16.03 10.89 -5.30
N LYS A 20 16.75 10.68 -6.40
CA LYS A 20 16.17 10.19 -7.66
C LYS A 20 15.65 8.77 -7.52
N GLY A 21 16.46 7.89 -6.94
CA GLY A 21 16.06 6.50 -6.69
C GLY A 21 14.89 6.39 -5.70
N LEU A 22 14.94 7.18 -4.63
CA LEU A 22 13.85 7.23 -3.65
C LEU A 22 12.56 7.79 -4.24
N ALA A 23 12.65 8.84 -5.06
CA ALA A 23 11.49 9.39 -5.77
C ALA A 23 10.84 8.38 -6.71
N VAL A 24 11.64 7.62 -7.49
CA VAL A 24 11.13 6.57 -8.38
C VAL A 24 10.44 5.45 -7.59
N ALA A 25 11.02 5.02 -6.47
CA ALA A 25 10.39 4.02 -5.59
C ALA A 25 9.01 4.51 -5.08
N ARG A 26 8.91 5.79 -4.70
CA ARG A 26 7.65 6.40 -4.28
C ARG A 26 6.63 6.50 -5.41
N MET A 27 7.05 6.86 -6.63
CA MET A 27 6.17 6.86 -7.80
C MET A 27 5.58 5.48 -8.07
N ALA A 28 6.40 4.42 -8.01
CA ALA A 28 5.92 3.04 -8.17
C ALA A 28 4.87 2.68 -7.10
N ALA A 29 5.10 3.03 -5.84
CA ALA A 29 4.15 2.81 -4.76
C ALA A 29 2.80 3.52 -5.02
N HIS A 30 2.82 4.75 -5.50
CA HIS A 30 1.58 5.48 -5.83
C HIS A 30 0.75 4.84 -6.96
N ILE A 31 1.40 4.14 -7.89
CA ILE A 31 0.68 3.37 -8.92
C ILE A 31 -0.03 2.17 -8.28
N THR A 32 0.63 1.48 -7.34
CA THR A 32 0.06 0.28 -6.72
C THR A 32 -1.07 0.55 -5.72
N TYR A 33 -1.23 1.77 -5.25
CA TYR A 33 -2.29 2.13 -4.29
C TYR A 33 -3.66 2.35 -4.95
N LEU A 34 -3.69 2.68 -6.23
CA LEU A 34 -4.93 2.96 -6.95
C LEU A 34 -5.32 1.79 -7.86
N SER A 35 -6.62 1.60 -8.07
CA SER A 35 -7.13 0.72 -9.09
C SER A 35 -6.94 1.32 -10.49
N GLU A 36 -7.10 0.50 -11.54
CA GLU A 36 -7.13 0.98 -12.93
C GLU A 36 -8.26 2.00 -13.13
N GLU A 37 -9.43 1.74 -12.58
CA GLU A 37 -10.59 2.63 -12.64
C GLU A 37 -10.29 3.96 -11.94
N GLY A 38 -9.75 3.92 -10.71
CA GLY A 38 -9.37 5.11 -9.95
C GLY A 38 -8.30 5.95 -10.65
N LEU A 39 -7.30 5.32 -11.29
CA LEU A 39 -6.30 6.01 -12.10
C LEU A 39 -6.93 6.65 -13.34
N THR A 40 -7.85 5.94 -14.01
CA THR A 40 -8.53 6.42 -15.21
C THR A 40 -9.45 7.59 -14.88
N GLU A 41 -10.21 7.51 -13.82
CA GLU A 41 -11.09 8.59 -13.36
C GLU A 41 -10.27 9.83 -12.95
N LYS A 42 -9.22 9.62 -12.16
CA LYS A 42 -8.39 10.70 -11.63
C LYS A 42 -7.58 11.42 -12.71
N PHE A 43 -7.01 10.70 -13.67
CA PHE A 43 -6.09 11.26 -14.66
C PHE A 43 -6.51 11.02 -16.09
N GLY A 44 -6.93 9.80 -16.44
CA GLY A 44 -7.21 9.40 -17.81
C GLY A 44 -6.03 9.70 -18.73
N ARG A 45 -6.30 10.33 -19.85
CA ARG A 45 -5.30 10.82 -20.81
C ARG A 45 -5.19 12.36 -20.82
N ARG A 46 -5.56 13.01 -19.72
CA ARG A 46 -5.55 14.48 -19.65
C ARG A 46 -4.13 15.03 -19.67
N LEU A 47 -3.94 16.06 -20.50
CA LEU A 47 -2.68 16.78 -20.58
C LEU A 47 -2.53 17.75 -19.40
N GLN A 48 -1.28 17.98 -19.01
CA GLN A 48 -0.91 18.91 -17.94
C GLN A 48 -0.59 20.29 -18.51
N ALA A 49 -1.41 21.29 -18.17
CA ALA A 49 -1.18 22.71 -18.50
C ALA A 49 -0.93 23.02 -19.99
N ARG A 50 -1.40 22.18 -20.90
CA ARG A 50 -1.29 22.37 -22.36
C ARG A 50 -2.38 21.61 -23.10
N ASP A 51 -2.66 21.99 -24.33
CA ASP A 51 -3.69 21.38 -25.18
C ASP A 51 -3.10 20.41 -26.22
N ILE A 52 -1.80 20.47 -26.46
CA ILE A 52 -1.10 19.71 -27.48
C ILE A 52 0.09 18.98 -26.86
N LYS A 53 0.31 17.73 -27.27
CA LYS A 53 1.48 16.93 -26.88
C LYS A 53 2.76 17.55 -27.40
N SER A 54 3.80 17.66 -26.55
CA SER A 54 5.07 18.26 -26.92
C SER A 54 6.01 17.32 -27.65
N PHE A 55 5.83 15.99 -27.48
CA PHE A 55 6.78 14.96 -27.89
C PHE A 55 8.18 15.12 -27.28
N GLY A 56 8.29 15.93 -26.21
CA GLY A 56 9.51 16.11 -25.42
C GLY A 56 9.62 15.11 -24.29
N PHE A 57 10.62 15.30 -23.42
CA PHE A 57 10.84 14.49 -22.22
C PHE A 57 10.25 15.08 -20.94
N ASP A 58 9.53 16.20 -21.05
CA ASP A 58 8.77 16.79 -19.96
C ASP A 58 7.47 16.02 -19.69
N ALA A 59 6.82 16.34 -18.58
CA ALA A 59 5.52 15.78 -18.26
C ALA A 59 4.43 16.34 -19.18
N ASP A 60 3.95 15.56 -20.13
CA ASP A 60 2.81 15.90 -20.97
C ASP A 60 1.48 15.61 -20.29
N PHE A 61 1.38 14.49 -19.57
CA PHE A 61 0.15 14.04 -18.93
C PHE A 61 0.09 14.42 -17.43
N GLN A 62 -1.12 14.62 -16.93
CA GLN A 62 -1.35 14.92 -15.51
C GLN A 62 -0.80 13.84 -14.58
N VAL A 63 -0.91 12.55 -14.96
CA VAL A 63 -0.36 11.45 -14.16
C VAL A 63 1.15 11.54 -14.00
N GLU A 64 1.89 11.95 -15.03
CA GLU A 64 3.35 12.11 -14.96
C GLU A 64 3.72 13.22 -13.98
N SER A 65 3.05 14.37 -14.09
CA SER A 65 3.25 15.51 -13.19
C SER A 65 2.92 15.12 -11.73
N TYR A 66 1.81 14.44 -11.52
CA TYR A 66 1.40 13.95 -10.21
C TYR A 66 2.44 13.01 -9.59
N LEU A 67 2.88 11.99 -10.33
CA LEU A 67 3.85 11.02 -9.83
C LEU A 67 5.20 11.65 -9.52
N ARG A 68 5.69 12.55 -10.39
CA ARG A 68 6.92 13.31 -10.14
C ARG A 68 6.82 14.16 -8.87
N HIS A 69 5.71 14.86 -8.69
CA HIS A 69 5.46 15.66 -7.48
C HIS A 69 5.46 14.79 -6.22
N GLN A 70 4.74 13.67 -6.22
CA GLN A 70 4.68 12.75 -5.08
C GLN A 70 6.06 12.12 -4.78
N GLY A 71 6.81 11.78 -5.81
CA GLY A 71 8.17 11.28 -5.67
C GLY A 71 9.09 12.30 -5.01
N LEU A 72 9.13 13.53 -5.51
CA LEU A 72 9.97 14.60 -4.97
C LEU A 72 9.57 14.99 -3.55
N ALA A 73 8.29 15.24 -3.29
CA ALA A 73 7.81 15.59 -1.95
C ALA A 73 8.12 14.53 -0.89
N PHE A 74 8.25 13.26 -1.29
CA PHE A 74 8.64 12.18 -0.38
C PHE A 74 10.11 12.27 0.04
N THR A 75 11.00 12.73 -0.86
CA THR A 75 12.44 12.81 -0.57
C THR A 75 12.80 13.88 0.45
N ASP A 76 11.93 14.86 0.69
CA ASP A 76 12.14 15.92 1.69
C ASP A 76 11.92 15.43 3.13
N ARG A 77 11.23 14.30 3.30
CA ARG A 77 10.81 13.81 4.62
C ARG A 77 11.14 12.36 4.89
N PHE A 78 11.75 11.65 3.94
CA PHE A 78 12.06 10.25 4.10
C PHE A 78 13.48 9.93 3.64
N ASP A 79 14.17 9.09 4.39
CA ASP A 79 15.54 8.66 4.12
C ASP A 79 15.55 7.36 3.31
N ALA A 80 16.46 7.26 2.33
CA ALA A 80 16.53 6.11 1.44
C ALA A 80 16.97 4.82 2.14
N ASN A 81 17.92 4.90 3.09
CA ASN A 81 18.31 3.71 3.86
C ASN A 81 17.20 3.26 4.79
N ALA A 82 16.50 4.20 5.45
CA ALA A 82 15.33 3.88 6.26
C ALA A 82 14.25 3.17 5.42
N TYR A 83 13.99 3.66 4.21
CA TYR A 83 13.06 3.01 3.28
C TYR A 83 13.48 1.58 2.96
N LEU A 84 14.77 1.37 2.61
CA LEU A 84 15.31 0.05 2.27
C LEU A 84 15.29 -0.91 3.47
N TYR A 85 15.61 -0.44 4.68
CA TYR A 85 15.56 -1.27 5.88
C TYR A 85 14.13 -1.67 6.25
N ILE A 86 13.17 -0.74 6.16
CA ILE A 86 11.77 -1.04 6.45
C ILE A 86 11.21 -2.03 5.43
N THR A 87 11.43 -1.81 4.13
CA THR A 87 10.98 -2.76 3.10
C THR A 87 11.62 -4.13 3.26
N ARG A 88 12.93 -4.19 3.58
CA ARG A 88 13.62 -5.45 3.82
C ARG A 88 13.09 -6.17 5.07
N ALA A 89 12.77 -5.44 6.13
CA ALA A 89 12.16 -6.02 7.32
C ALA A 89 10.78 -6.62 7.02
N MET A 90 9.98 -5.94 6.20
CA MET A 90 8.70 -6.48 5.72
C MET A 90 8.88 -7.70 4.82
N ASP A 91 9.85 -7.68 3.90
CA ASP A 91 10.15 -8.82 3.02
C ASP A 91 10.57 -10.08 3.79
N TYR A 92 11.25 -9.91 4.92
CA TYR A 92 11.71 -11.04 5.76
C TYR A 92 10.68 -11.48 6.80
N PHE A 93 9.66 -10.68 7.03
CA PHE A 93 8.62 -11.03 7.99
C PHE A 93 7.70 -12.10 7.41
N ASP A 94 7.67 -13.26 8.04
CA ASP A 94 6.69 -14.31 7.78
C ASP A 94 6.06 -14.74 9.11
N LEU A 95 4.77 -14.45 9.27
CA LEU A 95 4.03 -14.80 10.49
C LEU A 95 3.91 -16.32 10.69
N ALA A 96 4.01 -17.10 9.62
CA ALA A 96 3.91 -18.55 9.67
C ALA A 96 5.25 -19.27 9.94
N ASP A 97 6.39 -18.60 9.67
CA ASP A 97 7.73 -19.21 9.78
C ASP A 97 8.00 -19.83 11.17
N PRO A 98 7.74 -19.15 12.32
CA PRO A 98 7.91 -19.72 13.65
C PRO A 98 6.96 -20.90 13.97
N HIS A 99 6.05 -21.22 13.05
CA HIS A 99 4.98 -22.22 13.22
C HIS A 99 4.99 -23.30 12.13
N ASP A 100 6.17 -23.64 11.62
CA ASP A 100 6.37 -24.64 10.56
C ASP A 100 5.55 -24.33 9.28
N GLY A 101 5.48 -23.07 8.91
CA GLY A 101 4.73 -22.59 7.74
C GLY A 101 3.19 -22.59 7.93
N ARG A 102 2.70 -22.83 9.14
CA ARG A 102 1.27 -22.86 9.43
C ARG A 102 0.79 -21.54 10.02
N LEU A 103 0.14 -20.71 9.20
CA LEU A 103 -0.41 -19.43 9.63
C LEU A 103 -1.35 -19.53 10.86
N ALA A 104 -2.10 -20.62 10.96
CA ALA A 104 -2.97 -20.91 12.11
C ALA A 104 -2.21 -20.95 13.44
N GLY A 105 -0.95 -21.40 13.44
CA GLY A 105 -0.11 -21.44 14.63
C GLY A 105 0.14 -20.08 15.25
N ALA A 106 0.27 -19.05 14.42
CA ALA A 106 0.45 -17.67 14.87
C ALA A 106 -0.76 -17.14 15.67
N PHE A 107 -1.94 -17.68 15.43
CA PHE A 107 -3.19 -17.26 16.06
C PHE A 107 -3.63 -18.18 17.23
N ALA A 108 -2.84 -19.18 17.60
CA ALA A 108 -3.23 -20.17 18.61
C ALA A 108 -3.67 -19.57 19.97
N ASN A 109 -3.10 -18.42 20.32
CA ASN A 109 -3.40 -17.70 21.56
C ASN A 109 -4.41 -16.56 21.39
N ALA A 110 -5.02 -16.40 20.20
CA ALA A 110 -5.91 -15.29 19.90
C ALA A 110 -7.42 -15.66 19.98
N LYS A 111 -7.78 -16.76 20.65
CA LYS A 111 -9.15 -17.29 20.71
C LYS A 111 -10.15 -16.30 21.35
N GLU A 112 -9.69 -15.52 22.32
CA GLU A 112 -10.52 -14.52 23.01
C GLU A 112 -10.57 -13.18 22.27
N VAL A 113 -9.86 -13.04 21.16
CA VAL A 113 -9.84 -11.84 20.34
C VAL A 113 -10.88 -11.94 19.25
N ARG A 114 -11.64 -10.88 19.05
CA ARG A 114 -12.59 -10.77 17.94
C ARG A 114 -11.92 -10.06 16.78
N PHE A 115 -11.98 -10.66 15.61
CA PHE A 115 -11.39 -10.12 14.38
C PHE A 115 -12.49 -9.74 13.40
N THR A 116 -12.40 -8.55 12.86
CA THR A 116 -13.19 -8.12 11.70
C THR A 116 -12.23 -7.74 10.58
N LEU A 117 -12.23 -8.53 9.50
CA LEU A 117 -11.39 -8.30 8.35
C LEU A 117 -12.24 -7.69 7.23
N VAL A 118 -11.66 -6.69 6.57
CA VAL A 118 -12.28 -6.03 5.42
C VAL A 118 -11.27 -6.03 4.29
N SER A 119 -11.73 -6.34 3.08
CA SER A 119 -10.97 -6.15 1.85
C SER A 119 -11.79 -5.37 0.82
N PHE A 120 -11.11 -4.85 -0.18
CA PHE A 120 -11.75 -4.20 -1.32
C PHE A 120 -11.50 -5.01 -2.58
N ASP A 121 -12.54 -5.18 -3.39
CA ASP A 121 -12.49 -6.01 -4.61
C ASP A 121 -11.50 -5.50 -5.67
N THR A 122 -11.20 -4.20 -5.65
CA THR A 122 -10.25 -3.56 -6.56
C THR A 122 -8.83 -3.41 -6.00
N ASP A 123 -8.59 -3.86 -4.75
CA ASP A 123 -7.25 -3.82 -4.14
C ASP A 123 -6.37 -4.95 -4.70
N TRP A 124 -5.49 -4.60 -5.62
CA TRP A 124 -4.55 -5.55 -6.21
C TRP A 124 -3.19 -5.59 -5.48
N LEU A 125 -2.94 -4.64 -4.57
CA LEU A 125 -1.76 -4.63 -3.70
C LEU A 125 -1.91 -5.65 -2.56
N TYR A 126 -3.09 -5.66 -1.91
CA TYR A 126 -3.47 -6.66 -0.91
C TYR A 126 -4.79 -7.33 -1.33
N PRO A 127 -4.72 -8.28 -2.26
CA PRO A 127 -5.92 -8.88 -2.82
C PRO A 127 -6.73 -9.66 -1.75
N THR A 128 -8.02 -9.71 -1.94
CA THR A 128 -8.98 -10.38 -1.05
C THR A 128 -8.58 -11.81 -0.67
N SER A 129 -7.84 -12.51 -1.53
CA SER A 129 -7.33 -13.87 -1.23
C SER A 129 -6.46 -13.90 0.02
N GLU A 130 -5.66 -12.86 0.29
CA GLU A 130 -4.82 -12.79 1.48
C GLU A 130 -5.65 -12.61 2.74
N SER A 131 -6.65 -11.74 2.72
CA SER A 131 -7.61 -11.59 3.82
C SER A 131 -8.34 -12.90 4.11
N ARG A 132 -8.77 -13.64 3.09
CA ARG A 132 -9.42 -14.94 3.23
C ARG A 132 -8.50 -15.98 3.87
N ARG A 133 -7.21 -16.00 3.52
CA ARG A 133 -6.22 -16.89 4.17
C ARG A 133 -6.11 -16.61 5.67
N VAL A 134 -6.08 -15.34 6.07
CA VAL A 134 -6.05 -14.95 7.50
C VAL A 134 -7.32 -15.39 8.21
N VAL A 135 -8.49 -15.18 7.62
CA VAL A 135 -9.79 -15.59 8.20
C VAL A 135 -9.84 -17.10 8.40
N GLN A 136 -9.43 -17.89 7.40
CA GLN A 136 -9.39 -19.36 7.50
C GLN A 136 -8.45 -19.82 8.62
N ALA A 137 -7.28 -19.19 8.76
CA ALA A 137 -6.35 -19.50 9.83
C ALA A 137 -6.93 -19.20 11.22
N LEU A 138 -7.57 -18.04 11.40
CA LEU A 138 -8.27 -17.64 12.63
C LEU A 138 -9.40 -18.63 12.99
N GLN A 139 -10.25 -18.95 12.02
CA GLN A 139 -11.36 -19.89 12.23
C GLN A 139 -10.87 -21.29 12.60
N SER A 140 -9.76 -21.75 12.00
CA SER A 140 -9.20 -23.09 12.28
C SER A 140 -8.70 -23.26 13.71
N VAL A 141 -8.37 -22.17 14.42
CA VAL A 141 -8.00 -22.19 15.85
C VAL A 141 -9.17 -21.83 16.77
N GLY A 142 -10.37 -21.61 16.23
CA GLY A 142 -11.57 -21.27 16.99
C GLY A 142 -11.66 -19.81 17.41
N ALA A 143 -10.90 -18.89 16.80
CA ALA A 143 -11.03 -17.46 17.02
C ALA A 143 -12.30 -16.90 16.32
N ALA A 144 -12.95 -15.93 16.95
CA ALA A 144 -14.10 -15.23 16.38
C ALA A 144 -13.62 -14.31 15.24
N ALA A 145 -13.83 -14.71 13.99
CA ALA A 145 -13.43 -13.95 12.82
C ALA A 145 -14.61 -13.72 11.87
N SER A 146 -14.89 -12.47 11.54
CA SER A 146 -15.82 -12.05 10.49
C SER A 146 -15.06 -11.45 9.32
N PHE A 147 -15.62 -11.58 8.12
CA PHE A 147 -15.01 -11.09 6.89
C PHE A 147 -16.04 -10.44 5.98
N VAL A 148 -15.69 -9.28 5.46
CA VAL A 148 -16.50 -8.57 4.47
C VAL A 148 -15.60 -8.09 3.32
N GLU A 149 -16.00 -8.39 2.10
CA GLU A 149 -15.44 -7.82 0.89
C GLU A 149 -16.34 -6.66 0.44
N LEU A 150 -15.78 -5.47 0.36
CA LEU A 150 -16.48 -4.27 -0.10
C LEU A 150 -16.11 -3.95 -1.53
N SER A 151 -17.09 -3.47 -2.30
CA SER A 151 -16.82 -2.95 -3.64
C SER A 151 -16.53 -1.45 -3.55
N ALA A 152 -15.34 -1.03 -4.01
CA ALA A 152 -14.95 0.37 -4.13
C ALA A 152 -13.92 0.52 -5.26
N PRO A 153 -14.02 1.59 -6.09
CA PRO A 153 -13.20 1.73 -7.29
C PRO A 153 -11.78 2.28 -7.04
N PHE A 154 -11.38 2.47 -5.79
CA PHE A 154 -10.17 3.26 -5.47
C PHE A 154 -8.93 2.40 -5.19
N GLY A 155 -9.03 1.06 -5.28
CA GLY A 155 -7.91 0.16 -4.99
C GLY A 155 -7.57 0.12 -3.50
N HIS A 156 -6.28 0.03 -3.18
CA HIS A 156 -5.81 -0.01 -1.79
C HIS A 156 -6.21 1.24 -0.99
N ASP A 157 -6.20 2.43 -1.61
CA ASP A 157 -6.56 3.68 -0.95
C ASP A 157 -8.04 3.77 -0.54
N SER A 158 -8.88 2.80 -0.90
CA SER A 158 -10.31 2.79 -0.55
C SER A 158 -10.58 2.97 0.94
N PHE A 159 -9.72 2.46 1.83
CA PHE A 159 -9.89 2.61 3.27
C PHE A 159 -9.60 4.03 3.81
N LEU A 160 -9.00 4.90 2.98
CA LEU A 160 -8.68 6.30 3.31
C LEU A 160 -9.72 7.28 2.74
N LEU A 161 -10.62 6.78 1.92
CA LEU A 161 -11.60 7.60 1.20
C LEU A 161 -13.00 7.42 1.79
N ASP A 162 -13.94 8.25 1.34
CA ASP A 162 -15.33 8.15 1.76
C ASP A 162 -16.00 6.92 1.14
N VAL A 163 -16.04 5.84 1.91
CA VAL A 163 -16.73 4.59 1.59
C VAL A 163 -17.78 4.32 2.67
N PRO A 164 -19.04 4.78 2.49
CA PRO A 164 -20.08 4.70 3.52
C PRO A 164 -20.37 3.28 4.03
N ALA A 165 -20.08 2.26 3.23
CA ALA A 165 -20.20 0.87 3.65
C ALA A 165 -19.13 0.49 4.70
N LEU A 166 -17.90 0.99 4.55
CA LEU A 166 -16.82 0.81 5.52
C LEU A 166 -17.17 1.50 6.85
N ASP A 167 -17.67 2.73 6.82
CA ASP A 167 -18.04 3.49 8.02
C ASP A 167 -19.10 2.77 8.83
N ARG A 168 -20.15 2.27 8.16
CA ARG A 168 -21.20 1.48 8.84
C ARG A 168 -20.66 0.20 9.45
N LEU A 169 -19.76 -0.48 8.75
CA LEU A 169 -19.16 -1.72 9.22
C LEU A 169 -18.27 -1.48 10.45
N VAL A 170 -17.43 -0.45 10.42
CA VAL A 170 -16.58 -0.06 11.55
C VAL A 170 -17.45 0.36 12.75
N ALA A 171 -18.46 1.19 12.54
CA ALA A 171 -19.41 1.57 13.59
C ALA A 171 -20.11 0.36 14.22
N GLY A 172 -20.54 -0.60 13.39
CA GLY A 172 -21.12 -1.85 13.84
C GLY A 172 -20.17 -2.72 14.65
N ALA A 173 -18.92 -2.87 14.18
CA ALA A 173 -17.90 -3.64 14.89
C ALA A 173 -17.54 -3.04 16.25
N LEU A 174 -17.45 -1.71 16.35
CA LEU A 174 -17.18 -0.99 17.60
C LEU A 174 -18.41 -0.94 18.53
N GLY A 175 -19.61 -0.82 17.97
CA GLY A 175 -20.87 -0.73 18.73
C GLY A 175 -21.42 -2.05 19.24
N SER A 176 -20.93 -3.20 18.76
CA SER A 176 -21.37 -4.53 19.16
C SER A 176 -20.88 -4.98 20.55
N GLY A 177 -20.35 -4.06 21.34
CA GLY A 177 -20.02 -4.22 22.77
C GLY A 177 -18.87 -5.22 23.03
N PHE A 178 -17.92 -4.83 23.82
CA PHE A 178 -16.99 -5.74 24.48
C PHE A 178 -17.72 -6.50 25.59
#